data_536fdb9eed6be37199f5f89c81b38101
#
_entry.id   536fdb9eed6be37199f5f89c81b38101
#
_cell.length_a   1.000
_cell.length_b   1.000
_cell.length_c   1.000
_cell.angle_alpha   90.00
_cell.angle_beta   90.00
_cell.angle_gamma   90.00
#
_symmetry.space_group_name_H-M   'P 1'
#
loop_
_entity.id
_entity.type
_entity.pdbx_description
1 polymer ?
#
loop_
_entity_poly.entity_id
_entity_poly.type
_entity_poly.pdbx_seq_one_letter_code
_entity_poly.pdbx_strand_id
1 'polypeptide(L)'
;MPEENEEREEEETEAEETESETGGGSIVQESSGSGVTYTFTFPKGRDVRYVFLSLAQVLNEALFVMSPDGISLKAIDSSKVSLVILNIPSTALEEVNITDTVKVGVLFDTIKKLAKRIRAKDKVDIGVDKGRNRFLMIIYYGSKGRESGMYRKFYLPIIDVAQEEIPEPKIDYPVRIRMSMDAFKDALTMAEDISDAITFTADPESFIVKASGEGGRYYEVQYQSTDESFQEFSVSEKQEASYSLEYIMNMNRQMAPICEYVTIEFATNKPIKLTYEFASGSLTYYVAPRSL
;
A
#
# COMPACT_ATOMS: atom_id res chain seq x y z
N MET A 1 -7.44 64.40 -16.19
CA MET A 1 -8.29 65.25 -17.02
C MET A 1 -8.64 64.51 -18.26
N PRO A 2 -9.91 64.56 -18.60
CA PRO A 2 -10.97 63.64 -18.23
C PRO A 2 -11.57 63.00 -19.50
N GLU A 3 -12.53 62.28 -19.28
CA GLU A 3 -13.95 62.20 -19.70
C GLU A 3 -14.25 60.80 -20.19
N GLU A 4 -15.12 60.19 -19.60
CA GLU A 4 -16.58 60.18 -19.47
C GLU A 4 -17.25 59.22 -20.47
N ASN A 5 -18.00 58.31 -19.86
CA ASN A 5 -19.43 57.95 -20.10
C ASN A 5 -19.83 57.36 -21.46
N GLU A 6 -20.53 56.27 -21.48
CA GLU A 6 -22.02 56.23 -21.39
C GLU A 6 -22.54 54.80 -21.42
N GLU A 7 -23.51 54.63 -20.56
CA GLU A 7 -24.46 53.52 -20.44
C GLU A 7 -25.36 53.44 -21.69
N ARG A 8 -25.86 52.24 -21.99
CA ARG A 8 -27.27 52.09 -22.38
C ARG A 8 -27.76 50.66 -22.26
N GLU A 9 -28.78 50.56 -21.44
CA GLU A 9 -29.79 49.51 -21.36
C GLU A 9 -30.67 49.50 -22.63
N GLU A 10 -31.35 48.40 -22.86
CA GLU A 10 -32.73 48.21 -23.37
C GLU A 10 -32.79 46.77 -23.92
N GLU A 11 -33.54 45.94 -23.40
CA GLU A 11 -34.95 45.67 -23.18
C GLU A 11 -35.42 44.46 -24.00
N GLU A 12 -36.10 43.63 -23.28
CA GLU A 12 -36.94 42.46 -23.53
C GLU A 12 -37.60 42.33 -24.92
N THR A 13 -37.74 41.07 -25.37
CA THR A 13 -39.02 40.57 -25.87
C THR A 13 -39.12 39.06 -25.76
N GLU A 14 -40.17 38.64 -25.03
CA GLU A 14 -40.73 37.30 -24.98
C GLU A 14 -41.26 36.87 -26.35
N ALA A 15 -41.14 35.58 -26.64
CA ALA A 15 -42.11 34.85 -27.46
C ALA A 15 -42.09 33.37 -27.06
N GLU A 16 -43.18 32.96 -26.40
CA GLU A 16 -43.62 31.57 -26.29
C GLU A 16 -43.85 30.97 -27.66
N GLU A 17 -43.45 29.72 -27.85
CA GLU A 17 -44.25 28.75 -28.59
C GLU A 17 -43.89 27.30 -28.14
N THR A 18 -44.93 26.62 -27.78
CA THR A 18 -45.09 25.21 -27.44
C THR A 18 -44.86 24.31 -28.64
N GLU A 19 -44.21 23.15 -28.46
CA GLU A 19 -44.79 21.81 -28.67
C GLU A 19 -43.76 20.69 -28.64
N SER A 20 -44.02 19.79 -27.76
CA SER A 20 -43.87 18.33 -27.77
C SER A 20 -42.97 17.66 -28.81
N GLU A 21 -41.98 16.89 -28.39
CA GLU A 21 -41.90 15.48 -28.74
C GLU A 21 -40.94 14.69 -27.85
N THR A 22 -41.48 13.59 -27.39
CA THR A 22 -40.97 12.44 -26.71
C THR A 22 -39.62 11.97 -27.24
N GLY A 23 -38.59 12.08 -26.41
CA GLY A 23 -37.30 11.39 -26.56
C GLY A 23 -37.02 10.61 -25.29
N GLY A 24 -37.39 9.33 -25.26
CA GLY A 24 -37.16 8.44 -24.14
C GLY A 24 -35.70 8.31 -23.79
N GLY A 25 -35.27 9.04 -22.77
CA GLY A 25 -34.10 8.71 -22.03
C GLY A 25 -34.36 7.40 -21.27
N SER A 26 -33.84 6.30 -21.79
CA SER A 26 -33.83 5.04 -21.07
C SER A 26 -33.03 5.29 -19.79
N ILE A 27 -33.79 5.43 -18.70
CA ILE A 27 -33.29 5.21 -17.34
C ILE A 27 -32.78 3.78 -17.39
N VAL A 28 -31.46 3.60 -17.41
CA VAL A 28 -30.85 2.32 -17.13
C VAL A 28 -31.30 2.00 -15.71
N GLN A 29 -32.38 1.21 -15.62
CA GLN A 29 -32.72 0.56 -14.38
C GLN A 29 -31.52 -0.29 -14.02
N GLU A 30 -30.77 0.14 -13.00
CA GLU A 30 -29.84 -0.73 -12.31
C GLU A 30 -30.64 -1.94 -11.85
N SER A 31 -30.49 -3.04 -12.57
CA SER A 31 -30.97 -4.31 -12.14
C SER A 31 -30.36 -4.57 -10.77
N SER A 32 -31.19 -4.54 -9.74
CA SER A 32 -30.86 -5.02 -8.40
C SER A 32 -30.68 -6.54 -8.50
N GLY A 33 -29.53 -6.95 -9.04
CA GLY A 33 -29.09 -8.32 -8.96
C GLY A 33 -28.87 -8.62 -7.47
N SER A 34 -29.61 -9.54 -6.93
CA SER A 34 -29.46 -10.09 -5.59
C SER A 34 -28.18 -10.93 -5.52
N GLY A 35 -27.04 -10.30 -5.82
CA GLY A 35 -25.72 -10.91 -5.72
C GLY A 35 -25.20 -10.84 -4.30
N VAL A 36 -24.61 -11.93 -3.83
CA VAL A 36 -23.93 -11.98 -2.54
C VAL A 36 -22.78 -10.97 -2.54
N THR A 37 -22.74 -10.10 -1.54
CA THR A 37 -21.63 -9.17 -1.31
C THR A 37 -20.77 -9.72 -0.18
N TYR A 38 -19.49 -9.95 -0.46
CA TYR A 38 -18.49 -10.34 0.52
C TYR A 38 -17.78 -9.11 1.05
N THR A 39 -17.54 -9.03 2.37
CA THR A 39 -16.93 -7.88 3.00
C THR A 39 -15.99 -8.27 4.13
N PHE A 40 -14.94 -7.49 4.30
CA PHE A 40 -13.97 -7.51 5.38
C PHE A 40 -13.93 -6.13 6.00
N THR A 41 -14.29 -5.99 7.27
CA THR A 41 -14.34 -4.71 7.97
C THR A 41 -13.04 -4.49 8.73
N PHE A 42 -12.33 -3.45 8.33
CA PHE A 42 -11.11 -2.99 8.99
C PHE A 42 -11.45 -1.99 10.10
N PRO A 43 -10.99 -2.23 11.34
CA PRO A 43 -11.29 -1.35 12.47
C PRO A 43 -10.61 0.03 12.35
N LYS A 44 -9.51 0.11 11.58
CA LYS A 44 -8.73 1.32 11.38
C LYS A 44 -8.45 1.55 9.90
N GLY A 45 -9.03 2.59 9.33
CA GLY A 45 -8.77 3.00 7.94
C GLY A 45 -7.29 3.33 7.69
N ARG A 46 -6.54 3.69 8.72
CA ARG A 46 -5.11 3.94 8.66
C ARG A 46 -4.34 2.75 8.06
N ASP A 47 -4.63 1.53 8.51
CA ASP A 47 -3.95 0.34 8.01
C ASP A 47 -4.25 0.11 6.53
N VAL A 48 -5.54 0.15 6.14
CA VAL A 48 -5.95 0.03 4.74
C VAL A 48 -5.27 1.08 3.86
N ARG A 49 -5.26 2.34 4.32
CA ARG A 49 -4.62 3.44 3.59
C ARG A 49 -3.17 3.15 3.28
N TYR A 50 -2.37 2.85 4.30
CA TYR A 50 -0.93 2.73 4.13
C TYR A 50 -0.52 1.41 3.48
N VAL A 51 -1.23 0.30 3.73
CA VAL A 51 -1.04 -0.96 3.01
C VAL A 51 -1.31 -0.76 1.51
N PHE A 52 -2.42 -0.15 1.13
CA PHE A 52 -2.69 0.07 -0.29
C PHE A 52 -1.75 1.08 -0.94
N LEU A 53 -1.30 2.10 -0.21
CA LEU A 53 -0.29 3.03 -0.71
C LEU A 53 1.07 2.34 -0.89
N SER A 54 1.46 1.43 0.00
CA SER A 54 2.71 0.67 -0.10
C SER A 54 2.70 -0.28 -1.30
N LEU A 55 1.62 -1.04 -1.47
CA LEU A 55 1.45 -1.93 -2.63
C LEU A 55 1.50 -1.15 -3.95
N ALA A 56 0.83 0.01 -4.00
CA ALA A 56 0.82 0.89 -5.19
C ALA A 56 2.15 1.61 -5.48
N GLN A 57 3.19 1.47 -4.65
CA GLN A 57 4.54 1.92 -4.99
C GLN A 57 5.29 0.93 -5.87
N VAL A 58 4.96 -0.34 -5.76
CA VAL A 58 5.73 -1.42 -6.40
C VAL A 58 4.91 -2.25 -7.39
N LEU A 59 3.58 -2.24 -7.28
CA LEU A 59 2.69 -3.03 -8.13
C LEU A 59 1.77 -2.13 -8.95
N ASN A 60 1.62 -2.45 -10.25
CA ASN A 60 0.62 -1.84 -11.12
C ASN A 60 -0.74 -2.54 -10.98
N GLU A 61 -0.69 -3.86 -10.88
CA GLU A 61 -1.85 -4.73 -10.69
C GLU A 61 -1.48 -5.92 -9.80
N ALA A 62 -2.45 -6.52 -9.14
CA ALA A 62 -2.25 -7.78 -8.45
C ALA A 62 -3.57 -8.51 -8.18
N LEU A 63 -3.43 -9.78 -7.82
CA LEU A 63 -4.50 -10.68 -7.47
C LEU A 63 -4.60 -10.82 -5.96
N PHE A 64 -5.67 -10.31 -5.35
CA PHE A 64 -6.01 -10.62 -3.97
C PHE A 64 -6.72 -11.97 -3.89
N VAL A 65 -6.36 -12.75 -2.90
CA VAL A 65 -7.10 -13.94 -2.48
C VAL A 65 -7.86 -13.58 -1.21
N MET A 66 -9.18 -13.63 -1.27
CA MET A 66 -10.09 -13.32 -0.18
C MET A 66 -10.83 -14.59 0.22
N SER A 67 -10.75 -14.96 1.48
CA SER A 67 -11.32 -16.21 2.04
C SER A 67 -11.83 -16.00 3.47
N PRO A 68 -12.53 -16.97 4.07
CA PRO A 68 -12.89 -16.91 5.48
C PRO A 68 -11.67 -16.76 6.43
N ASP A 69 -10.48 -17.15 5.99
CA ASP A 69 -9.25 -17.01 6.77
C ASP A 69 -8.67 -15.58 6.71
N GLY A 70 -9.12 -14.75 5.75
CA GLY A 70 -8.68 -13.37 5.61
C GLY A 70 -8.37 -12.96 4.18
N ILE A 71 -7.47 -11.99 4.03
CA ILE A 71 -7.03 -11.43 2.75
C ILE A 71 -5.54 -11.68 2.59
N SER A 72 -5.14 -12.23 1.46
CA SER A 72 -3.74 -12.41 1.10
C SER A 72 -3.44 -11.92 -0.32
N LEU A 73 -2.18 -11.57 -0.55
CA LEU A 73 -1.65 -11.22 -1.86
C LEU A 73 -0.19 -11.67 -1.94
N LYS A 74 0.20 -12.19 -3.08
CA LYS A 74 1.59 -12.49 -3.41
C LYS A 74 1.85 -12.07 -4.84
N ALA A 75 2.78 -11.14 -5.03
CA ALA A 75 3.05 -10.56 -6.34
C ALA A 75 4.50 -10.13 -6.49
N ILE A 76 5.02 -10.27 -7.72
CA ILE A 76 6.32 -9.75 -8.14
C ILE A 76 6.08 -8.46 -8.92
N ASP A 77 6.93 -7.46 -8.72
CA ASP A 77 6.89 -6.23 -9.50
C ASP A 77 7.23 -6.46 -10.98
N SER A 78 6.84 -5.54 -11.86
CA SER A 78 7.05 -5.67 -13.31
C SER A 78 8.51 -5.79 -13.73
N SER A 79 9.43 -5.26 -12.93
CA SER A 79 10.88 -5.34 -13.15
C SER A 79 11.51 -6.63 -12.62
N LYS A 80 10.72 -7.45 -11.92
CA LYS A 80 11.16 -8.70 -11.26
C LYS A 80 12.31 -8.51 -10.25
N VAL A 81 12.36 -7.33 -9.65
CA VAL A 81 13.35 -6.96 -8.63
C VAL A 81 12.81 -7.21 -7.23
N SER A 82 11.48 -7.13 -7.04
CA SER A 82 10.88 -7.27 -5.73
C SER A 82 9.71 -8.25 -5.70
N LEU A 83 9.51 -8.88 -4.53
CA LEU A 83 8.37 -9.73 -4.22
C LEU A 83 7.67 -9.18 -2.98
N VAL A 84 6.36 -9.01 -3.08
CA VAL A 84 5.51 -8.60 -1.97
C VAL A 84 4.60 -9.75 -1.55
N ILE A 85 4.51 -9.98 -0.25
CA ILE A 85 3.57 -10.93 0.37
C ILE A 85 2.79 -10.17 1.44
N LEU A 86 1.48 -10.03 1.25
CA LEU A 86 0.58 -9.46 2.24
C LEU A 86 -0.24 -10.57 2.88
N ASN A 87 -0.38 -10.52 4.19
CA ASN A 87 -1.27 -11.39 4.95
C ASN A 87 -2.06 -10.59 5.98
N ILE A 88 -3.38 -10.61 5.84
CA ILE A 88 -4.34 -9.99 6.77
C ILE A 88 -5.26 -11.09 7.27
N PRO A 89 -4.98 -11.68 8.44
CA PRO A 89 -5.78 -12.77 8.98
C PRO A 89 -7.17 -12.26 9.41
N SER A 90 -8.19 -13.11 9.28
CA SER A 90 -9.56 -12.78 9.68
C SER A 90 -9.67 -12.36 11.14
N THR A 91 -8.82 -12.90 12.00
CA THR A 91 -8.77 -12.59 13.45
C THR A 91 -8.35 -11.15 13.76
N ALA A 92 -7.73 -10.45 12.81
CA ALA A 92 -7.32 -9.05 12.96
C ALA A 92 -8.37 -8.05 12.42
N LEU A 93 -9.48 -8.56 11.88
CA LEU A 93 -10.57 -7.78 11.32
C LEU A 93 -11.74 -7.70 12.30
N GLU A 94 -12.55 -6.65 12.19
CA GLU A 94 -13.72 -6.45 13.05
C GLU A 94 -14.88 -7.38 12.62
N GLU A 95 -15.04 -7.55 11.30
CA GLU A 95 -16.08 -8.40 10.72
C GLU A 95 -15.58 -9.03 9.43
N VAL A 96 -15.88 -10.30 9.25
CA VAL A 96 -15.58 -11.06 8.03
C VAL A 96 -16.86 -11.71 7.55
N ASN A 97 -17.36 -11.28 6.40
CA ASN A 97 -18.57 -11.81 5.78
C ASN A 97 -18.23 -12.38 4.40
N ILE A 98 -17.75 -13.59 4.38
CA ILE A 98 -17.42 -14.37 3.18
C ILE A 98 -17.56 -15.85 3.48
N THR A 99 -18.09 -16.61 2.52
CA THR A 99 -18.27 -18.07 2.64
C THR A 99 -17.32 -18.87 1.77
N ASP A 100 -16.85 -18.26 0.67
CA ASP A 100 -16.04 -18.95 -0.35
C ASP A 100 -14.72 -18.21 -0.54
N THR A 101 -13.73 -18.90 -1.08
CA THR A 101 -12.52 -18.24 -1.56
C THR A 101 -12.77 -17.59 -2.92
N VAL A 102 -12.45 -16.31 -3.04
CA VAL A 102 -12.52 -15.56 -4.30
C VAL A 102 -11.19 -14.92 -4.62
N LYS A 103 -10.89 -14.82 -5.92
CA LYS A 103 -9.71 -14.16 -6.44
C LYS A 103 -10.11 -12.86 -7.12
N VAL A 104 -9.46 -11.77 -6.80
CA VAL A 104 -9.86 -10.43 -7.19
C VAL A 104 -8.67 -9.68 -7.74
N GLY A 105 -8.61 -9.56 -9.06
CA GLY A 105 -7.61 -8.75 -9.73
C GLY A 105 -7.96 -7.27 -9.69
N VAL A 106 -6.99 -6.42 -9.32
CA VAL A 106 -7.18 -4.98 -9.18
C VAL A 106 -6.05 -4.19 -9.81
N LEU A 107 -6.37 -2.96 -10.27
CA LEU A 107 -5.41 -1.94 -10.69
C LEU A 107 -5.10 -1.00 -9.53
N PHE A 108 -3.82 -0.88 -9.17
CA PHE A 108 -3.39 -0.06 -8.04
C PHE A 108 -3.49 1.44 -8.29
N ASP A 109 -3.48 1.89 -9.54
CA ASP A 109 -3.59 3.32 -9.86
C ASP A 109 -4.90 3.94 -9.34
N THR A 110 -6.00 3.22 -9.47
CA THR A 110 -7.30 3.65 -8.94
C THR A 110 -7.37 3.48 -7.43
N ILE A 111 -6.91 2.35 -6.89
CA ILE A 111 -6.88 2.08 -5.45
C ILE A 111 -6.05 3.12 -4.72
N LYS A 112 -4.88 3.50 -5.25
CA LYS A 112 -4.02 4.57 -4.72
C LYS A 112 -4.75 5.89 -4.53
N LYS A 113 -5.58 6.28 -5.52
CA LYS A 113 -6.39 7.51 -5.46
C LYS A 113 -7.45 7.44 -4.36
N LEU A 114 -8.07 6.28 -4.16
CA LEU A 114 -9.06 6.06 -3.10
C LEU A 114 -8.39 5.98 -1.72
N ALA A 115 -7.31 5.23 -1.59
CA ALA A 115 -6.57 5.08 -0.34
C ALA A 115 -6.13 6.42 0.25
N LYS A 116 -5.70 7.38 -0.58
CA LYS A 116 -5.36 8.74 -0.15
C LYS A 116 -6.52 9.51 0.53
N ARG A 117 -7.77 9.10 0.27
CA ARG A 117 -8.98 9.73 0.83
C ARG A 117 -9.41 9.14 2.17
N ILE A 118 -8.86 7.99 2.55
CA ILE A 118 -9.12 7.34 3.83
C ILE A 118 -8.42 8.12 4.95
N ARG A 119 -9.16 8.46 6.01
CA ARG A 119 -8.62 9.13 7.19
C ARG A 119 -8.27 8.11 8.27
N ALA A 120 -7.41 8.48 9.20
CA ALA A 120 -6.90 7.56 10.23
C ALA A 120 -8.00 6.95 11.11
N LYS A 121 -9.08 7.68 11.37
CA LYS A 121 -10.20 7.27 12.23
C LYS A 121 -11.38 6.67 11.45
N ASP A 122 -11.30 6.59 10.12
CA ASP A 122 -12.36 6.00 9.32
C ASP A 122 -12.34 4.47 9.50
N LYS A 123 -13.50 3.83 9.41
CA LYS A 123 -13.61 2.39 9.22
C LYS A 123 -13.77 2.09 7.73
N VAL A 124 -13.27 0.96 7.29
CA VAL A 124 -13.26 0.61 5.87
C VAL A 124 -13.71 -0.82 5.68
N ASP A 125 -14.70 -1.02 4.80
CA ASP A 125 -15.02 -2.32 4.27
C ASP A 125 -14.33 -2.51 2.92
N ILE A 126 -13.65 -3.64 2.77
CA ILE A 126 -13.09 -4.11 1.51
C ILE A 126 -13.81 -5.40 1.13
N GLY A 127 -14.12 -5.57 -0.14
CA GLY A 127 -14.81 -6.79 -0.53
C GLY A 127 -15.10 -6.92 -2.01
N VAL A 128 -16.09 -7.77 -2.31
CA VAL A 128 -16.54 -8.09 -3.67
C VAL A 128 -18.06 -8.12 -3.73
N ASP A 129 -18.61 -7.39 -4.67
CA ASP A 129 -19.99 -7.56 -5.10
C ASP A 129 -20.01 -8.60 -6.24
N LYS A 130 -20.40 -9.84 -5.92
CA LYS A 130 -20.46 -10.94 -6.90
C LYS A 130 -21.52 -10.71 -7.98
N GLY A 131 -22.63 -10.06 -7.61
CA GLY A 131 -23.71 -9.78 -8.55
C GLY A 131 -23.30 -8.81 -9.65
N ARG A 132 -22.50 -7.81 -9.29
CA ARG A 132 -21.96 -6.82 -10.22
C ARG A 132 -20.59 -7.18 -10.79
N ASN A 133 -19.94 -8.20 -10.25
CA ASN A 133 -18.54 -8.53 -10.52
C ASN A 133 -17.62 -7.30 -10.34
N ARG A 134 -17.65 -6.70 -9.15
CA ARG A 134 -16.88 -5.49 -8.83
C ARG A 134 -16.15 -5.64 -7.49
N PHE A 135 -14.94 -5.12 -7.44
CA PHE A 135 -14.26 -4.85 -6.19
C PHE A 135 -14.99 -3.72 -5.46
N LEU A 136 -15.23 -3.90 -4.17
CA LEU A 136 -15.98 -2.99 -3.33
C LEU A 136 -15.08 -2.35 -2.28
N MET A 137 -15.18 -1.04 -2.14
CA MET A 137 -14.62 -0.31 -1.00
C MET A 137 -15.68 0.62 -0.42
N ILE A 138 -15.91 0.53 0.89
CA ILE A 138 -16.81 1.45 1.61
C ILE A 138 -16.00 2.12 2.71
N ILE A 139 -15.98 3.45 2.69
CA ILE A 139 -15.29 4.27 3.70
C ILE A 139 -16.36 4.93 4.57
N TYR A 140 -16.44 4.53 5.84
CA TYR A 140 -17.33 5.11 6.85
C TYR A 140 -16.57 6.20 7.60
N TYR A 141 -17.19 7.36 7.76
CA TYR A 141 -16.53 8.49 8.38
C TYR A 141 -16.44 8.36 9.91
N GLY A 142 -15.21 8.42 10.39
CA GLY A 142 -14.89 8.42 11.81
C GLY A 142 -15.02 7.04 12.48
N SER A 143 -14.73 7.01 13.78
CA SER A 143 -14.63 5.77 14.58
C SER A 143 -15.97 5.06 14.80
N LYS A 144 -17.09 5.74 14.61
CA LYS A 144 -18.44 5.13 14.72
C LYS A 144 -18.77 4.20 13.54
N GLY A 145 -17.99 4.24 12.45
CA GLY A 145 -18.20 3.38 11.32
C GLY A 145 -19.60 3.48 10.74
N ARG A 146 -20.28 2.35 10.59
CA ARG A 146 -21.66 2.26 10.02
C ARG A 146 -22.69 3.07 10.80
N GLU A 147 -22.51 3.23 12.12
CA GLU A 147 -23.43 3.99 12.97
C GLU A 147 -23.40 5.50 12.70
N SER A 148 -22.36 6.01 12.04
CA SER A 148 -22.25 7.43 11.68
C SER A 148 -23.27 7.86 10.63
N GLY A 149 -23.85 6.93 9.89
CA GLY A 149 -24.76 7.18 8.78
C GLY A 149 -24.10 7.81 7.54
N MET A 150 -22.82 8.20 7.64
CA MET A 150 -22.07 8.82 6.54
C MET A 150 -21.03 7.84 6.00
N TYR A 151 -21.11 7.56 4.69
CA TYR A 151 -20.15 6.71 4.01
C TYR A 151 -19.91 7.15 2.56
N ARG A 152 -18.80 6.66 1.98
CA ARG A 152 -18.53 6.68 0.54
C ARG A 152 -18.35 5.25 0.06
N LYS A 153 -19.08 4.89 -0.98
CA LYS A 153 -19.06 3.56 -1.57
C LYS A 153 -18.48 3.62 -2.97
N PHE A 154 -17.52 2.74 -3.25
CA PHE A 154 -16.86 2.66 -4.54
C PHE A 154 -16.94 1.24 -5.07
N TYR A 155 -17.27 1.13 -6.35
CA TYR A 155 -17.19 -0.10 -7.12
C TYR A 155 -16.11 0.06 -8.18
N LEU A 156 -15.11 -0.83 -8.19
CA LEU A 156 -14.05 -0.82 -9.17
C LEU A 156 -14.14 -2.06 -10.07
N PRO A 157 -13.77 -1.97 -11.35
CA PRO A 157 -13.67 -3.14 -12.19
C PRO A 157 -12.72 -4.17 -11.59
N ILE A 158 -13.12 -5.44 -11.63
CA ILE A 158 -12.20 -6.55 -11.43
C ILE A 158 -11.54 -6.81 -12.78
N ILE A 159 -10.21 -6.95 -12.77
CA ILE A 159 -9.42 -7.27 -13.96
C ILE A 159 -8.97 -8.74 -13.90
N ASP A 160 -8.70 -9.29 -15.07
CA ASP A 160 -8.06 -10.60 -15.17
C ASP A 160 -6.55 -10.42 -15.02
N VAL A 161 -6.00 -10.94 -13.94
CA VAL A 161 -4.55 -10.93 -13.65
C VAL A 161 -4.04 -12.35 -13.77
N ALA A 162 -2.99 -12.55 -14.55
CA ALA A 162 -2.37 -13.86 -14.70
C ALA A 162 -1.95 -14.42 -13.33
N GLN A 163 -2.43 -15.61 -13.02
CA GLN A 163 -2.06 -16.28 -11.79
C GLN A 163 -0.75 -17.02 -12.02
N GLU A 164 0.35 -16.43 -11.57
CA GLU A 164 1.64 -17.13 -11.50
C GLU A 164 1.79 -17.81 -10.13
N GLU A 165 2.26 -19.04 -10.12
CA GLU A 165 2.72 -19.67 -8.88
C GLU A 165 4.09 -19.08 -8.54
N ILE A 166 4.11 -18.17 -7.58
CA ILE A 166 5.33 -17.54 -7.11
C ILE A 166 5.80 -18.32 -5.88
N PRO A 167 6.89 -19.08 -5.95
CA PRO A 167 7.45 -19.73 -4.77
C PRO A 167 8.00 -18.66 -3.81
N GLU A 168 7.80 -18.85 -2.53
CA GLU A 168 8.48 -18.01 -1.54
C GLU A 168 9.94 -18.41 -1.46
N PRO A 169 10.88 -17.44 -1.45
CA PRO A 169 12.30 -17.73 -1.34
C PRO A 169 12.59 -18.47 -0.03
N LYS A 170 13.21 -19.64 -0.14
CA LYS A 170 13.71 -20.40 1.01
C LYS A 170 15.18 -20.05 1.20
N ILE A 171 15.45 -19.01 1.97
CA ILE A 171 16.79 -18.49 2.22
C ILE A 171 17.04 -18.59 3.72
N ASP A 172 18.17 -19.17 4.07
CA ASP A 172 18.70 -19.12 5.43
C ASP A 172 19.44 -17.79 5.59
N TYR A 173 18.99 -16.96 6.54
CA TYR A 173 19.56 -15.63 6.77
C TYR A 173 20.41 -15.64 8.05
N PRO A 174 21.74 -15.46 7.93
CA PRO A 174 22.62 -15.31 9.09
C PRO A 174 22.38 -14.02 9.88
N VAL A 175 21.72 -13.04 9.26
CA VAL A 175 21.36 -11.76 9.86
C VAL A 175 19.86 -11.68 10.03
N ARG A 176 19.43 -11.44 11.27
CA ARG A 176 18.06 -11.09 11.64
C ARG A 176 18.10 -9.98 12.68
N ILE A 177 17.62 -8.81 12.31
CA ILE A 177 17.58 -7.61 13.13
C ILE A 177 16.16 -7.07 13.15
N ARG A 178 15.58 -6.85 14.33
CA ARG A 178 14.31 -6.14 14.49
C ARG A 178 14.59 -4.75 15.04
N MET A 179 14.47 -3.75 14.19
CA MET A 179 14.88 -2.38 14.44
C MET A 179 13.67 -1.46 14.51
N SER A 180 13.77 -0.41 15.34
CA SER A 180 12.73 0.63 15.39
C SER A 180 12.56 1.28 14.02
N MET A 181 11.31 1.53 13.64
CA MET A 181 10.98 2.10 12.34
C MET A 181 11.54 3.51 12.17
N ASP A 182 11.60 4.31 13.24
CA ASP A 182 12.13 5.66 13.19
C ASP A 182 13.63 5.65 12.90
N ALA A 183 14.43 4.81 13.59
CA ALA A 183 15.86 4.70 13.35
C ALA A 183 16.17 4.17 11.94
N PHE A 184 15.42 3.17 11.47
CA PHE A 184 15.60 2.66 10.11
C PHE A 184 15.25 3.70 9.05
N LYS A 185 14.14 4.42 9.23
CA LYS A 185 13.72 5.50 8.34
C LYS A 185 14.75 6.62 8.27
N ASP A 186 15.32 7.02 9.41
CA ASP A 186 16.35 8.08 9.47
C ASP A 186 17.61 7.65 8.73
N ALA A 187 18.08 6.41 8.94
CA ALA A 187 19.24 5.87 8.23
C ALA A 187 19.04 5.87 6.70
N LEU A 188 17.84 5.46 6.23
CA LEU A 188 17.52 5.48 4.80
C LEU A 188 17.42 6.90 4.24
N THR A 189 16.83 7.83 4.99
CA THR A 189 16.64 9.22 4.54
C THR A 189 17.97 9.94 4.35
N MET A 190 18.93 9.74 5.26
CA MET A 190 20.25 10.33 5.13
C MET A 190 21.04 9.76 3.95
N ALA A 191 20.80 8.51 3.57
CA ALA A 191 21.44 7.89 2.41
C ALA A 191 20.91 8.42 1.06
N GLU A 192 19.67 8.93 1.03
CA GLU A 192 18.98 9.32 -0.21
C GLU A 192 19.71 10.45 -0.97
N ASP A 193 20.27 11.42 -0.25
CA ASP A 193 21.03 12.53 -0.86
C ASP A 193 22.42 12.12 -1.37
N ILE A 194 22.85 10.89 -1.04
CA ILE A 194 24.20 10.41 -1.31
C ILE A 194 24.23 9.48 -2.51
N SER A 195 23.34 8.49 -2.57
CA SER A 195 23.39 7.41 -3.57
C SER A 195 22.00 6.80 -3.83
N ASP A 196 21.84 6.19 -5.00
CA ASP A 196 20.71 5.34 -5.36
C ASP A 196 20.84 3.89 -4.84
N ALA A 197 22.01 3.58 -4.27
CA ALA A 197 22.31 2.30 -3.65
C ALA A 197 22.56 2.45 -2.15
N ILE A 198 22.11 1.45 -1.40
CA ILE A 198 22.37 1.34 0.04
C ILE A 198 23.03 0.00 0.34
N THR A 199 24.06 0.02 1.18
CA THR A 199 24.78 -1.17 1.61
C THR A 199 24.55 -1.39 3.10
N PHE A 200 24.11 -2.60 3.44
CA PHE A 200 23.99 -3.07 4.81
C PHE A 200 25.15 -4.01 5.13
N THR A 201 25.82 -3.75 6.24
CA THR A 201 26.85 -4.62 6.81
C THR A 201 26.42 -4.98 8.22
N ALA A 202 26.45 -6.24 8.58
CA ALA A 202 26.19 -6.68 9.95
C ALA A 202 27.23 -7.72 10.38
N ASP A 203 27.66 -7.63 11.63
CA ASP A 203 28.44 -8.61 12.34
C ASP A 203 27.86 -8.79 13.77
N PRO A 204 28.37 -9.74 14.59
CA PRO A 204 27.81 -9.95 15.94
C PRO A 204 27.82 -8.73 16.86
N GLU A 205 28.62 -7.70 16.56
CA GLU A 205 28.81 -6.53 17.40
C GLU A 205 28.09 -5.29 16.87
N SER A 206 27.80 -5.24 15.55
CA SER A 206 27.30 -4.01 14.92
C SER A 206 26.45 -4.24 13.68
N PHE A 207 25.59 -3.25 13.40
CA PHE A 207 24.88 -3.08 12.14
C PHE A 207 25.25 -1.72 11.54
N ILE A 208 25.67 -1.70 10.28
CA ILE A 208 26.15 -0.52 9.59
C ILE A 208 25.32 -0.32 8.32
N VAL A 209 24.87 0.91 8.13
CA VAL A 209 24.17 1.36 6.92
C VAL A 209 25.07 2.35 6.20
N LYS A 210 25.39 2.10 4.93
CA LYS A 210 26.33 2.88 4.11
C LYS A 210 25.68 3.31 2.79
N ALA A 211 26.08 4.47 2.31
CA ALA A 211 25.81 4.92 0.95
C ALA A 211 27.05 5.60 0.39
N SER A 212 27.43 5.26 -0.85
CA SER A 212 28.57 5.85 -1.57
C SER A 212 28.08 6.40 -2.89
N GLY A 213 28.31 7.69 -3.12
CA GLY A 213 27.89 8.41 -4.30
C GLY A 213 29.04 8.97 -5.11
N GLU A 214 28.73 9.58 -6.24
CA GLU A 214 29.69 10.23 -7.12
C GLU A 214 30.42 11.39 -6.42
N GLY A 215 31.63 11.69 -6.86
CA GLY A 215 32.43 12.79 -6.32
C GLY A 215 32.94 12.55 -4.90
N GLY A 216 32.96 11.31 -4.44
CA GLY A 216 33.46 10.94 -3.10
C GLY A 216 32.44 11.21 -1.97
N ARG A 217 31.15 11.46 -2.31
CA ARG A 217 30.10 11.55 -1.29
C ARG A 217 29.95 10.21 -0.58
N TYR A 218 29.86 10.27 0.74
CA TYR A 218 29.80 9.09 1.58
C TYR A 218 28.93 9.35 2.80
N TYR A 219 28.15 8.36 3.15
CA TYR A 219 27.35 8.31 4.37
C TYR A 219 27.53 6.97 5.05
N GLU A 220 27.65 6.98 6.35
CA GLU A 220 27.69 5.78 7.19
C GLU A 220 27.07 6.08 8.54
N VAL A 221 26.23 5.18 9.00
CA VAL A 221 25.78 5.12 10.39
C VAL A 221 25.98 3.72 10.92
N GLN A 222 26.53 3.63 12.13
CA GLN A 222 26.78 2.37 12.83
C GLN A 222 25.97 2.32 14.12
N TYR A 223 25.27 1.22 14.30
CA TYR A 223 24.56 0.86 15.51
C TYR A 223 25.28 -0.31 16.18
N GLN A 224 25.56 -0.20 17.48
CA GLN A 224 26.10 -1.32 18.26
C GLN A 224 25.00 -2.34 18.51
N SER A 225 25.31 -3.63 18.64
CA SER A 225 24.33 -4.70 18.87
C SER A 225 23.45 -4.50 20.13
N THR A 226 23.91 -3.64 21.06
CA THR A 226 23.20 -3.28 22.29
C THR A 226 22.42 -1.97 22.21
N ASP A 227 22.33 -1.36 21.00
CA ASP A 227 21.63 -0.09 20.78
C ASP A 227 20.13 -0.24 21.07
N GLU A 228 19.54 0.79 21.69
CA GLU A 228 18.13 0.81 22.09
C GLU A 228 17.17 0.79 20.89
N SER A 229 17.65 1.08 19.69
CA SER A 229 16.88 0.97 18.45
C SER A 229 16.54 -0.48 18.09
N PHE A 230 17.21 -1.47 18.68
CA PHE A 230 16.97 -2.87 18.39
C PHE A 230 16.06 -3.51 19.45
N GLN A 231 15.01 -4.18 18.99
CA GLN A 231 14.23 -5.09 19.79
C GLN A 231 14.81 -6.52 19.74
N GLU A 232 15.41 -6.90 18.61
CA GLU A 232 16.09 -8.16 18.37
C GLU A 232 17.36 -7.89 17.54
N PHE A 233 18.47 -8.49 17.94
CA PHE A 233 19.71 -8.48 17.20
C PHE A 233 20.31 -9.88 17.20
N SER A 234 20.24 -10.57 16.07
CA SER A 234 20.77 -11.92 15.90
C SER A 234 21.58 -11.98 14.61
N VAL A 235 22.89 -12.02 14.76
CA VAL A 235 23.85 -12.08 13.66
C VAL A 235 24.85 -13.19 13.97
N SER A 236 24.86 -14.25 13.16
CA SER A 236 25.75 -15.39 13.39
C SER A 236 27.12 -15.24 12.75
N GLU A 237 27.21 -14.48 11.65
CA GLU A 237 28.44 -14.22 10.94
C GLU A 237 28.34 -12.91 10.15
N LYS A 238 29.50 -12.32 9.84
CA LYS A 238 29.55 -11.05 9.08
C LYS A 238 28.94 -11.23 7.70
N GLN A 239 27.99 -10.34 7.37
CA GLN A 239 27.36 -10.24 6.06
C GLN A 239 27.43 -8.80 5.53
N GLU A 240 27.52 -8.68 4.20
CA GLU A 240 27.43 -7.39 3.52
C GLU A 240 26.67 -7.57 2.20
N ALA A 241 25.71 -6.70 1.92
CA ALA A 241 24.96 -6.70 0.70
C ALA A 241 24.43 -5.31 0.35
N SER A 242 24.36 -5.02 -0.95
CA SER A 242 23.84 -3.76 -1.49
C SER A 242 22.52 -3.95 -2.20
N TYR A 243 21.64 -2.94 -2.08
CA TYR A 243 20.30 -2.94 -2.64
C TYR A 243 19.97 -1.59 -3.27
N SER A 244 18.92 -1.54 -4.09
CA SER A 244 18.36 -0.27 -4.54
C SER A 244 17.70 0.44 -3.37
N LEU A 245 18.19 1.66 -3.07
CA LEU A 245 17.64 2.48 -2.00
C LEU A 245 16.19 2.87 -2.31
N GLU A 246 15.87 3.17 -3.56
CA GLU A 246 14.52 3.55 -4.00
C GLU A 246 13.48 2.49 -3.63
N TYR A 247 13.75 1.20 -3.92
CA TYR A 247 12.82 0.11 -3.60
C TYR A 247 12.54 0.01 -2.10
N ILE A 248 13.60 0.04 -1.29
CA ILE A 248 13.48 -0.04 0.18
C ILE A 248 12.76 1.19 0.73
N MET A 249 13.14 2.38 0.27
CA MET A 249 12.61 3.66 0.73
C MET A 249 11.11 3.82 0.42
N ASN A 250 10.70 3.47 -0.79
CA ASN A 250 9.31 3.56 -1.23
C ASN A 250 8.37 2.72 -0.37
N MET A 251 8.78 1.49 -0.02
CA MET A 251 8.02 0.62 0.88
C MET A 251 8.05 1.17 2.31
N ASN A 252 9.24 1.49 2.81
CA ASN A 252 9.42 1.93 4.19
C ASN A 252 8.65 3.22 4.51
N ARG A 253 8.63 4.20 3.60
CA ARG A 253 7.86 5.45 3.77
C ARG A 253 6.38 5.23 4.00
N GLN A 254 5.80 4.22 3.34
CA GLN A 254 4.38 3.92 3.48
C GLN A 254 4.08 3.06 4.71
N MET A 255 5.00 2.18 5.11
CA MET A 255 4.79 1.31 6.26
C MET A 255 5.14 1.97 7.59
N ALA A 256 6.07 2.92 7.62
CA ALA A 256 6.48 3.63 8.83
C ALA A 256 5.32 4.23 9.66
N PRO A 257 4.26 4.79 9.07
CA PRO A 257 3.16 5.32 9.89
C PRO A 257 2.36 4.26 10.66
N ILE A 258 2.41 2.99 10.28
CA ILE A 258 1.57 1.92 10.88
C ILE A 258 2.37 0.81 11.56
N CYS A 259 3.70 0.83 11.45
CA CYS A 259 4.60 -0.14 12.07
C CYS A 259 5.50 0.54 13.10
N GLU A 260 5.73 -0.14 14.20
CA GLU A 260 6.67 0.31 15.25
C GLU A 260 8.10 -0.18 14.96
N TYR A 261 8.19 -1.39 14.41
CA TYR A 261 9.45 -2.04 14.07
C TYR A 261 9.41 -2.58 12.64
N VAL A 262 10.60 -2.77 12.07
CA VAL A 262 10.84 -3.55 10.86
C VAL A 262 11.81 -4.71 11.20
N THR A 263 11.51 -5.91 10.71
CA THR A 263 12.47 -7.02 10.77
C THR A 263 13.24 -7.08 9.47
N ILE A 264 14.55 -7.01 9.58
CA ILE A 264 15.52 -6.95 8.48
C ILE A 264 16.29 -8.27 8.49
N GLU A 265 16.17 -9.05 7.42
CA GLU A 265 16.89 -10.31 7.24
C GLU A 265 17.66 -10.23 5.92
N PHE A 266 18.98 -10.48 5.95
CA PHE A 266 19.79 -10.48 4.74
C PHE A 266 21.00 -11.40 4.84
N ALA A 267 21.55 -11.71 3.68
CA ALA A 267 22.83 -12.41 3.51
C ALA A 267 23.54 -11.87 2.27
N THR A 268 24.85 -12.05 2.22
CA THR A 268 25.68 -11.64 1.09
C THR A 268 25.16 -12.23 -0.23
N ASN A 269 24.96 -11.39 -1.23
CA ASN A 269 24.43 -11.76 -2.55
C ASN A 269 23.04 -12.45 -2.53
N LYS A 270 22.24 -12.22 -1.50
CA LYS A 270 20.87 -12.71 -1.41
C LYS A 270 19.87 -11.55 -1.36
N PRO A 271 18.62 -11.78 -1.77
CA PRO A 271 17.56 -10.78 -1.54
C PRO A 271 17.45 -10.43 -0.07
N ILE A 272 17.30 -9.14 0.21
CA ILE A 272 16.89 -8.70 1.55
C ILE A 272 15.42 -9.05 1.76
N LYS A 273 15.07 -9.42 2.99
CA LYS A 273 13.69 -9.62 3.42
C LYS A 273 13.37 -8.63 4.52
N LEU A 274 12.39 -7.78 4.26
CA LEU A 274 11.86 -6.81 5.21
C LEU A 274 10.46 -7.25 5.62
N THR A 275 10.23 -7.41 6.92
CA THR A 275 8.91 -7.77 7.43
C THR A 275 8.37 -6.63 8.27
N TYR A 276 7.20 -6.14 7.86
CA TYR A 276 6.44 -5.07 8.49
C TYR A 276 5.20 -5.67 9.15
N GLU A 277 5.12 -5.57 10.48
CA GLU A 277 3.97 -6.01 11.25
C GLU A 277 3.16 -4.79 11.67
N PHE A 278 1.86 -4.82 11.42
CA PHE A 278 0.91 -3.76 11.76
C PHE A 278 -0.35 -4.36 12.40
N ALA A 279 -1.24 -3.53 12.92
CA ALA A 279 -2.37 -4.00 13.72
C ALA A 279 -3.28 -4.99 12.98
N SER A 280 -3.45 -4.86 11.66
CA SER A 280 -4.33 -5.73 10.87
C SER A 280 -3.61 -6.87 10.17
N GLY A 281 -2.27 -7.02 10.29
CA GLY A 281 -1.56 -8.11 9.62
C GLY A 281 -0.07 -7.86 9.42
N SER A 282 0.48 -8.46 8.37
CA SER A 282 1.89 -8.33 8.01
C SER A 282 2.09 -8.15 6.51
N LEU A 283 3.16 -7.43 6.15
CA LEU A 283 3.65 -7.31 4.79
C LEU A 283 5.13 -7.72 4.77
N THR A 284 5.45 -8.74 3.99
CA THR A 284 6.82 -9.17 3.74
C THR A 284 7.26 -8.70 2.37
N TYR A 285 8.43 -8.10 2.30
CA TYR A 285 8.97 -7.49 1.10
C TYR A 285 10.40 -7.98 0.85
N TYR A 286 10.60 -8.60 -0.30
CA TYR A 286 11.92 -9.03 -0.76
C TYR A 286 12.41 -8.10 -1.85
N VAL A 287 13.69 -7.73 -1.80
CA VAL A 287 14.35 -6.94 -2.85
C VAL A 287 15.65 -7.65 -3.27
N ALA A 288 15.81 -7.84 -4.57
CA ALA A 288 17.01 -8.45 -5.13
C ALA A 288 18.27 -7.60 -4.81
N PRO A 289 19.42 -8.25 -4.56
CA PRO A 289 20.67 -7.52 -4.35
C PRO A 289 21.14 -6.84 -5.63
N ARG A 290 21.87 -5.74 -5.49
CA ARG A 290 22.70 -5.16 -6.57
C ARG A 290 24.03 -5.86 -6.60
N SER A 291 24.63 -6.00 -7.79
CA SER A 291 26.04 -6.39 -7.88
C SER A 291 26.89 -5.28 -7.27
N LEU A 292 27.80 -5.66 -6.35
CA LEU A 292 28.80 -4.76 -5.77
C LEU A 292 29.83 -4.37 -6.81
#